data_fdfbd063e1c6326445cce1d4675523ce
#
_entry.id   fdfbd063e1c6326445cce1d4675523ce
#
_cell.length_a   1.000
_cell.length_b   1.000
_cell.length_c   1.000
_cell.angle_alpha   90.00
_cell.angle_beta   90.00
_cell.angle_gamma   90.00
#
_symmetry.space_group_name_H-M   'P 1'
#
loop_
_entity.id
_entity.type
_entity.pdbx_description
1 polymer ?
#
loop_
_entity_poly.entity_id
_entity_poly.type
_entity_poly.pdbx_seq_one_letter_code
_entity_poly.pdbx_strand_id
1 'polypeptide(L)'
;SPIYFFFKIDTADLTESSQLLNLDELARVAKAYHLRVSVTGAADSATGTVPINNSLSASRADYIYNELVKRGVDGSRINKVSEGGIDDYKPTEANRHTKVCLYY
;
A
#
# COMPACT_ATOMS: atom_id res chain seq x y z
N SER A 1 -5.59 9.55 9.68
CA SER A 1 -6.48 8.64 8.94
C SER A 1 -5.72 7.92 7.85
N PRO A 2 -5.87 6.61 7.72
CA PRO A 2 -5.20 5.88 6.66
C PRO A 2 -5.79 6.19 5.28
N ILE A 3 -4.94 6.13 4.26
CA ILE A 3 -5.34 6.18 2.86
C ILE A 3 -5.07 4.81 2.25
N TYR A 4 -6.01 4.30 1.47
CA TYR A 4 -5.93 2.99 0.84
C TYR A 4 -5.70 3.13 -0.66
N PHE A 5 -4.84 2.24 -1.19
CA PHE A 5 -4.56 2.13 -2.63
C PHE A 5 -4.94 0.72 -3.04
N PHE A 6 -5.83 0.60 -4.03
CA PHE A 6 -6.44 -0.67 -4.41
C PHE A 6 -5.83 -1.25 -5.67
N PHE A 7 -5.71 -2.57 -5.71
CA PHE A 7 -5.03 -3.31 -6.77
C PHE A 7 -5.98 -4.27 -7.48
N LYS A 8 -5.69 -4.52 -8.75
CA LYS A 8 -6.40 -5.53 -9.53
C LYS A 8 -6.09 -6.91 -8.96
N ILE A 9 -7.04 -7.83 -9.13
CA ILE A 9 -6.87 -9.22 -8.67
C ILE A 9 -5.56 -9.81 -9.21
N ASP A 10 -4.87 -10.55 -8.36
CA ASP A 10 -3.65 -11.29 -8.71
C ASP A 10 -2.51 -10.41 -9.24
N THR A 11 -2.52 -9.12 -8.94
CA THR A 11 -1.50 -8.18 -9.40
C THR A 11 -1.10 -7.18 -8.31
N ALA A 12 0.01 -6.49 -8.55
CA ALA A 12 0.38 -5.25 -7.86
C ALA A 12 0.18 -4.04 -8.79
N ASP A 13 -0.82 -4.10 -9.68
CA ASP A 13 -1.22 -3.00 -10.53
C ASP A 13 -2.44 -2.31 -9.94
N LEU A 14 -2.40 -0.98 -9.84
CA LEU A 14 -3.54 -0.21 -9.31
C LEU A 14 -4.79 -0.40 -10.17
N THR A 15 -5.94 -0.47 -9.52
CA THR A 15 -7.24 -0.52 -10.24
C THR A 15 -7.41 0.72 -11.10
N GLU A 16 -6.95 1.88 -10.62
CA GLU A 16 -7.00 3.15 -11.34
C GLU A 16 -5.74 3.96 -11.03
N SER A 17 -5.05 4.41 -12.07
CA SER A 17 -3.83 5.20 -11.92
C SER A 17 -4.06 6.57 -11.27
N SER A 18 -5.30 7.08 -11.31
CA SER A 18 -5.68 8.33 -10.65
C SER A 18 -5.45 8.30 -9.12
N GLN A 19 -5.38 7.11 -8.53
CA GLN A 19 -5.03 6.96 -7.11
C GLN A 19 -3.66 7.57 -6.79
N LEU A 20 -2.77 7.66 -7.78
CA LEU A 20 -1.44 8.26 -7.58
C LEU A 20 -1.51 9.74 -7.22
N LEU A 21 -2.61 10.44 -7.53
CA LEU A 21 -2.80 11.82 -7.09
C LEU A 21 -2.85 11.93 -5.58
N ASN A 22 -3.48 10.95 -4.92
CA ASN A 22 -3.50 10.89 -3.45
C ASN A 22 -2.09 10.61 -2.90
N LEU A 23 -1.32 9.82 -3.62
CA LEU A 23 0.06 9.52 -3.21
C LEU A 23 0.96 10.74 -3.35
N ASP A 24 0.77 11.55 -4.39
CA ASP A 24 1.48 12.82 -4.54
C ASP A 24 1.28 13.70 -3.31
N GLU A 25 0.03 13.81 -2.84
CA GLU A 25 -0.30 14.62 -1.67
C GLU A 25 0.28 14.04 -0.38
N LEU A 26 0.20 12.72 -0.20
CA LEU A 26 0.81 12.06 0.95
C LEU A 26 2.32 12.31 1.02
N ALA A 27 3.00 12.20 -0.12
CA ALA A 27 4.43 12.44 -0.21
C ALA A 27 4.77 13.89 0.13
N ARG A 28 3.98 14.83 -0.39
CA ARG A 28 4.16 16.25 -0.09
C ARG A 28 4.07 16.53 1.40
N VAL A 29 3.04 16.02 2.05
CA VAL A 29 2.81 16.22 3.49
C VAL A 29 3.92 15.54 4.31
N ALA A 30 4.27 14.31 3.96
CA ALA A 30 5.32 13.57 4.68
C ALA A 30 6.65 14.33 4.65
N LYS A 31 7.02 14.90 3.49
CA LYS A 31 8.25 15.68 3.35
C LYS A 31 8.17 17.02 4.10
N ALA A 32 7.06 17.73 3.96
CA ALA A 32 6.90 19.06 4.54
C ALA A 32 7.01 19.04 6.07
N TYR A 33 6.50 17.98 6.70
CA TYR A 33 6.44 17.88 8.16
C TYR A 33 7.38 16.81 8.73
N HIS A 34 8.26 16.25 7.91
CA HIS A 34 9.21 15.21 8.31
C HIS A 34 8.52 14.03 9.00
N LEU A 35 7.39 13.59 8.46
CA LEU A 35 6.62 12.49 9.05
C LEU A 35 7.21 11.15 8.66
N ARG A 36 6.94 10.16 9.50
CA ARG A 36 7.17 8.76 9.17
C ARG A 36 5.96 8.24 8.42
N VAL A 37 6.18 7.19 7.62
CA VAL A 37 5.14 6.59 6.80
C VAL A 37 5.11 5.09 7.07
N SER A 38 3.93 4.52 7.30
CA SER A 38 3.76 3.07 7.26
C SER A 38 3.02 2.68 5.99
N VAL A 39 3.52 1.66 5.31
CA VAL A 39 2.86 1.07 4.13
C VAL A 39 2.62 -0.41 4.43
N THR A 40 1.36 -0.81 4.42
CA THR A 40 0.95 -2.16 4.76
C THR A 40 0.21 -2.79 3.59
N GLY A 41 0.86 -3.73 2.92
CA GLY A 41 0.28 -4.45 1.79
C GLY A 41 -0.58 -5.62 2.24
N ALA A 42 -1.64 -5.89 1.49
CA ALA A 42 -2.58 -6.97 1.78
C ALA A 42 -3.10 -7.61 0.50
N ALA A 43 -3.51 -8.87 0.61
CA ALA A 43 -4.19 -9.62 -0.43
C ALA A 43 -5.51 -10.16 0.14
N ASP A 44 -6.49 -10.46 -0.72
CA ASP A 44 -7.72 -11.09 -0.22
C ASP A 44 -7.49 -12.59 0.03
N SER A 45 -7.94 -13.07 1.18
CA SER A 45 -7.78 -14.47 1.55
C SER A 45 -8.78 -15.40 0.84
N ALA A 46 -9.78 -14.84 0.16
CA ALA A 46 -10.79 -15.62 -0.56
C ALA A 46 -10.26 -16.20 -1.87
N THR A 47 -9.16 -15.65 -2.40
CA THR A 47 -8.55 -16.12 -3.65
C THR A 47 -7.08 -16.46 -3.42
N GLY A 48 -6.51 -17.24 -4.34
CA GLY A 48 -5.11 -17.63 -4.30
C GLY A 48 -4.79 -18.62 -3.20
N THR A 49 -3.51 -18.73 -2.89
CA THR A 49 -2.96 -19.58 -1.83
C THR A 49 -2.20 -18.74 -0.83
N VAL A 50 -1.83 -19.33 0.32
CA VAL A 50 -1.03 -18.59 1.32
C VAL A 50 0.28 -18.07 0.73
N PRO A 51 1.11 -18.86 0.03
CA PRO A 51 2.34 -18.33 -0.57
C PRO A 51 2.09 -17.24 -1.60
N ILE A 52 1.07 -17.37 -2.44
CA ILE A 52 0.72 -16.35 -3.44
C ILE A 52 0.30 -15.06 -2.75
N ASN A 53 -0.56 -15.15 -1.74
CA ASN A 53 -1.04 -13.97 -1.02
C ASN A 53 0.07 -13.28 -0.24
N ASN A 54 1.00 -14.02 0.34
CA ASN A 54 2.18 -13.45 0.97
C ASN A 54 3.01 -12.66 -0.05
N SER A 55 3.23 -13.22 -1.23
CA SER A 55 3.98 -12.57 -2.30
C SER A 55 3.26 -11.32 -2.82
N LEU A 56 1.95 -11.41 -3.06
CA LEU A 56 1.14 -10.28 -3.53
C LEU A 56 1.14 -9.13 -2.53
N SER A 57 0.93 -9.43 -1.25
CA SER A 57 0.92 -8.38 -0.22
C SER A 57 2.26 -7.67 -0.13
N ALA A 58 3.37 -8.41 -0.23
CA ALA A 58 4.71 -7.82 -0.23
C ALA A 58 4.93 -6.95 -1.47
N SER A 59 4.53 -7.41 -2.66
CA SER A 59 4.67 -6.64 -3.91
C SER A 59 3.84 -5.36 -3.89
N ARG A 60 2.66 -5.40 -3.29
CA ARG A 60 1.78 -4.22 -3.16
C ARG A 60 2.36 -3.19 -2.20
N ALA A 61 2.98 -3.64 -1.11
CA ALA A 61 3.71 -2.73 -0.21
C ALA A 61 4.93 -2.14 -0.91
N ASP A 62 5.69 -2.97 -1.63
CA ASP A 62 6.88 -2.52 -2.38
C ASP A 62 6.53 -1.48 -3.42
N TYR A 63 5.42 -1.67 -4.16
CA TYR A 63 5.01 -0.73 -5.19
C TYR A 63 4.80 0.67 -4.59
N ILE A 64 4.05 0.77 -3.52
CA ILE A 64 3.78 2.07 -2.87
C ILE A 64 5.05 2.65 -2.23
N TYR A 65 5.87 1.80 -1.60
CA TYR A 65 7.17 2.22 -1.07
C TYR A 65 8.02 2.88 -2.16
N ASN A 66 8.16 2.22 -3.30
CA ASN A 66 8.97 2.72 -4.41
C ASN A 66 8.41 4.03 -4.98
N GLU A 67 7.08 4.14 -5.06
CA GLU A 67 6.42 5.35 -5.56
C GLU A 67 6.62 6.53 -4.58
N LEU A 68 6.63 6.28 -3.28
CA LEU A 68 6.94 7.31 -2.28
C LEU A 68 8.40 7.77 -2.39
N VAL A 69 9.33 6.84 -2.55
CA VAL A 69 10.76 7.18 -2.74
C VAL A 69 10.97 8.00 -4.00
N LYS A 70 10.31 7.65 -5.11
CA LYS A 70 10.35 8.43 -6.35
C LYS A 70 9.91 9.87 -6.14
N ARG A 71 9.00 10.11 -5.20
CA ARG A 71 8.48 11.44 -4.86
C ARG A 71 9.32 12.15 -3.81
N GLY A 72 10.46 11.58 -3.45
CA GLY A 72 11.43 12.22 -2.56
C GLY A 72 11.24 11.94 -1.07
N VAL A 73 10.37 11.00 -0.71
CA VAL A 73 10.28 10.57 0.69
C VAL A 73 11.49 9.70 1.02
N ASP A 74 12.13 10.00 2.16
CA ASP A 74 13.29 9.22 2.62
C ASP A 74 12.85 7.80 2.97
N GLY A 75 13.41 6.81 2.26
CA GLY A 75 13.08 5.40 2.47
C GLY A 75 13.33 4.91 3.89
N SER A 76 14.30 5.51 4.61
CA SER A 76 14.56 5.15 6.01
C SER A 76 13.43 5.58 6.96
N ARG A 77 12.53 6.43 6.51
CA ARG A 77 11.36 6.89 7.26
C ARG A 77 10.09 6.15 6.87
N ILE A 78 10.18 5.16 5.99
CA ILE A 78 9.04 4.36 5.56
C ILE A 78 9.15 2.97 6.16
N ASN A 79 8.15 2.58 6.94
CA ASN A 79 8.04 1.23 7.49
C ASN A 79 7.14 0.40 6.59
N LYS A 80 7.67 -0.69 6.06
CA LYS A 80 7.01 -1.54 5.08
C LYS A 80 6.59 -2.86 5.73
N VAL A 81 5.31 -3.18 5.65
CA VAL A 81 4.72 -4.38 6.24
C VAL A 81 3.88 -5.11 5.18
N SER A 82 3.89 -6.44 5.20
CA SER A 82 2.99 -7.25 4.39
C SER A 82 2.18 -8.18 5.29
N GLU A 83 0.87 -8.18 5.11
CA GLU A 83 -0.05 -8.95 5.95
C GLU A 83 -0.45 -10.31 5.35
N GLY A 84 -0.11 -10.56 4.09
CA GLY A 84 -0.60 -11.75 3.40
C GLY A 84 -2.09 -11.63 3.08
N GLY A 85 -2.80 -12.75 3.11
CA GLY A 85 -4.24 -12.77 2.86
C GLY A 85 -5.04 -12.33 4.07
N ILE A 86 -5.97 -11.41 3.84
CA ILE A 86 -6.89 -10.89 4.89
C ILE A 86 -8.34 -10.96 4.42
N ASP A 87 -9.26 -10.86 5.37
CA ASP A 87 -10.70 -10.77 5.11
C ASP A 87 -11.32 -9.76 6.09
N ASP A 88 -10.71 -8.58 6.17
CA ASP A 88 -11.09 -7.55 7.14
C ASP A 88 -12.17 -6.60 6.61
N TYR A 89 -12.34 -6.54 5.30
CA TYR A 89 -13.21 -5.57 4.64
C TYR A 89 -14.18 -6.24 3.69
N LYS A 90 -15.27 -5.54 3.40
CA LYS A 90 -16.27 -5.91 2.39
C LYS A 90 -16.49 -4.73 1.45
N PRO A 91 -16.61 -4.98 0.13
CA PRO A 91 -16.55 -6.29 -0.55
C PRO A 91 -15.13 -6.88 -0.55
N THR A 92 -14.99 -8.10 -1.04
CA THR A 92 -13.71 -8.82 -1.08
C THR A 92 -12.59 -8.01 -1.71
N GLU A 93 -12.88 -7.28 -2.78
CA GLU A 93 -11.93 -6.44 -3.52
C GLU A 93 -11.25 -5.40 -2.61
N ALA A 94 -11.92 -4.98 -1.54
CA ALA A 94 -11.37 -3.99 -0.61
C ALA A 94 -10.16 -4.54 0.18
N ASN A 95 -9.93 -5.84 0.17
CA ASN A 95 -8.77 -6.47 0.80
C ASN A 95 -7.52 -6.48 -0.10
N ARG A 96 -7.65 -6.10 -1.38
CA ARG A 96 -6.53 -6.03 -2.33
C ARG A 96 -5.97 -4.61 -2.30
N HIS A 97 -5.17 -4.31 -1.26
CA HIS A 97 -4.76 -2.91 -1.05
C HIS A 97 -3.38 -2.78 -0.42
N THR A 98 -2.91 -1.55 -0.41
CA THR A 98 -1.86 -1.08 0.49
C THR A 98 -2.43 0.09 1.29
N LYS A 99 -2.35 -0.03 2.60
CA LYS A 99 -2.79 0.99 3.54
C LYS A 99 -1.58 1.88 3.88
N VAL A 100 -1.75 3.19 3.77
CA VAL A 100 -0.69 4.16 4.06
C VAL A 100 -1.13 5.08 5.19
N CYS A 101 -0.29 5.17 6.22
CA CYS A 101 -0.51 6.07 7.36
C CYS A 101 0.70 6.98 7.51
N LEU A 102 0.44 8.25 7.84
CA LEU A 102 1.46 9.21 8.24
C LEU A 102 1.45 9.34 9.77
N TYR A 103 2.61 9.45 10.37
CA TYR A 103 2.72 9.59 11.83
C TYR A 103 4.05 10.26 12.21
N TYR A 104 4.14 10.69 13.48
CA TYR A 104 5.34 11.33 14.02
C TYR A 104 6.46 10.38 14.36
#